data_d1e6fcc64457b3f04203a65111db158b
#
_entry.id   d1e6fcc64457b3f04203a65111db158b
#
_cell.length_a   1.000
_cell.length_b   1.000
_cell.length_c   1.000
_cell.angle_alpha   90.00
_cell.angle_beta   90.00
_cell.angle_gamma   90.00
#
_symmetry.space_group_name_H-M   'P 1'
#
loop_
_entity.id
_entity.type
_entity.pdbx_description
1 polymer ?
#
loop_
_entity_poly.entity_id
_entity_poly.type
_entity_poly.pdbx_seq_one_letter_code
_entity_poly.pdbx_strand_id
1 'polypeptide(L)'
;VEIEEPLFLQLQVNNKIDQTYEQLLKLSLRHRPDLLIIGEIRDKQTADTAVRAALTGHRVYATVHARCLEGVEARMTELMGKNQDLFECLAGVIYQEILLDQFQSAAVLWAYDFSYSGFVKKGWEESREEAKKACWHTTTF
;
A
#
# COMPACT_ATOMS: atom_id res chain seq x y z
N VAL A 1 2.25 -2.77 -17.91
CA VAL A 1 1.21 -2.85 -16.86
C VAL A 1 0.84 -4.32 -16.71
N GLU A 2 0.84 -4.84 -15.48
CA GLU A 2 0.52 -6.25 -15.21
C GLU A 2 -0.99 -6.51 -15.30
N ILE A 3 -1.78 -5.54 -14.89
CA ILE A 3 -3.25 -5.58 -14.93
C ILE A 3 -3.74 -4.37 -15.71
N GLU A 4 -4.44 -4.59 -16.80
CA GLU A 4 -5.08 -3.51 -17.55
C GLU A 4 -6.47 -3.23 -16.99
N GLU A 5 -6.69 -1.99 -16.54
CA GLU A 5 -7.97 -1.55 -16.00
C GLU A 5 -8.48 -0.35 -16.81
N PRO A 6 -9.49 -0.54 -17.65
CA PRO A 6 -9.93 0.49 -18.60
C PRO A 6 -10.54 1.73 -17.95
N LEU A 7 -10.91 1.66 -16.67
CA LEU A 7 -11.46 2.80 -15.92
C LEU A 7 -10.37 3.73 -15.35
N PHE A 8 -9.09 3.35 -15.44
CA PHE A 8 -7.98 4.12 -14.93
C PHE A 8 -7.07 4.62 -16.06
N LEU A 9 -6.57 5.84 -15.93
CA LEU A 9 -5.41 6.28 -16.70
C LEU A 9 -4.18 5.59 -16.12
N GLN A 10 -3.64 4.61 -16.85
CA GLN A 10 -2.48 3.84 -16.43
C GLN A 10 -1.23 4.35 -17.14
N LEU A 11 -0.21 4.70 -16.34
CA LEU A 11 1.08 5.18 -16.82
C LEU A 11 2.17 4.19 -16.41
N GLN A 12 3.08 3.89 -17.33
CA GLN A 12 4.18 2.96 -17.09
C GLN A 12 5.51 3.59 -17.44
N VAL A 13 6.53 3.32 -16.63
CA VAL A 13 7.91 3.73 -16.90
C VAL A 13 8.39 3.16 -18.23
N ASN A 14 9.02 4.00 -19.03
CA ASN A 14 9.62 3.60 -20.28
C ASN A 14 11.03 4.16 -20.40
N ASN A 15 12.02 3.35 -20.02
CA ASN A 15 13.43 3.75 -20.04
C ASN A 15 13.98 4.01 -21.45
N LYS A 16 13.30 3.51 -22.50
CA LYS A 16 13.74 3.75 -23.89
C LYS A 16 13.57 5.20 -24.34
N ILE A 17 12.63 5.91 -23.73
CA ILE A 17 12.33 7.32 -24.04
C ILE A 17 12.60 8.21 -22.82
N ASP A 18 13.42 7.73 -21.88
CA ASP A 18 13.79 8.44 -20.65
C ASP A 18 12.59 8.90 -19.80
N GLN A 19 11.48 8.17 -19.91
CA GLN A 19 10.27 8.45 -19.14
C GLN A 19 10.36 7.80 -17.76
N THR A 20 10.82 8.58 -16.79
CA THR A 20 11.05 8.12 -15.42
C THR A 20 9.76 8.08 -14.59
N TYR A 21 9.80 7.35 -13.49
CA TYR A 21 8.68 7.28 -12.54
C TYR A 21 8.28 8.66 -12.00
N GLU A 22 9.28 9.49 -11.66
CA GLU A 22 9.05 10.84 -11.16
C GLU A 22 8.33 11.74 -12.18
N GLN A 23 8.75 11.68 -13.46
CA GLN A 23 8.11 12.45 -14.52
C GLN A 23 6.65 12.04 -14.70
N LEU A 24 6.37 10.73 -14.69
CA LEU A 24 5.01 10.20 -14.77
C LEU A 24 4.16 10.65 -13.59
N LEU A 25 4.70 10.60 -12.38
CA LEU A 25 3.99 11.00 -11.18
C LEU A 25 3.69 12.52 -11.22
N LYS A 26 4.66 13.36 -11.58
CA LYS A 26 4.45 14.79 -11.77
C LYS A 26 3.43 15.10 -12.88
N LEU A 27 3.43 14.30 -13.94
CA LEU A 27 2.45 14.44 -15.04
C LEU A 27 1.06 14.07 -14.53
N SER A 28 0.90 12.95 -13.82
CA SER A 28 -0.39 12.51 -13.29
C SER A 28 -1.03 13.56 -12.38
N LEU A 29 -0.25 14.22 -11.53
CA LEU A 29 -0.76 15.30 -10.66
C LEU A 29 -1.31 16.50 -11.43
N ARG A 30 -0.82 16.79 -12.64
CA ARG A 30 -1.34 17.86 -13.50
C ARG A 30 -2.73 17.55 -14.06
N HIS A 31 -3.11 16.29 -14.12
CA HIS A 31 -4.45 15.86 -14.52
C HIS A 31 -5.49 15.97 -13.40
N ARG A 32 -5.09 16.44 -12.20
CA ARG A 32 -5.94 16.60 -11.02
C ARG A 32 -6.75 15.33 -10.72
N PRO A 33 -6.09 14.18 -10.51
CA PRO A 33 -6.80 12.94 -10.24
C PRO A 33 -7.47 13.00 -8.86
N ASP A 34 -8.69 12.48 -8.76
CA ASP A 34 -9.34 12.30 -7.46
C ASP A 34 -8.64 11.23 -6.62
N LEU A 35 -8.02 10.27 -7.27
CA LEU A 35 -7.30 9.16 -6.68
C LEU A 35 -6.02 8.88 -7.46
N LEU A 36 -4.90 8.80 -6.74
CA LEU A 36 -3.61 8.40 -7.26
C LEU A 36 -3.24 7.03 -6.70
N ILE A 37 -3.01 6.06 -7.59
CA ILE A 37 -2.55 4.73 -7.20
C ILE A 37 -1.09 4.60 -7.62
N ILE A 38 -0.21 4.40 -6.65
CA ILE A 38 1.22 4.18 -6.83
C ILE A 38 1.49 2.70 -6.66
N GLY A 39 1.88 2.03 -7.73
CA GLY A 39 2.08 0.59 -7.75
C GLY A 39 3.07 0.11 -6.68
N GLU A 40 4.17 0.84 -6.47
CA GLU A 40 5.13 0.53 -5.41
C GLU A 40 6.04 1.71 -5.08
N ILE A 41 6.29 1.92 -3.79
CA ILE A 41 7.29 2.86 -3.29
C ILE A 41 8.58 2.10 -3.01
N ARG A 42 9.61 2.30 -3.86
CA ARG A 42 10.92 1.63 -3.75
C ARG A 42 12.04 2.55 -3.29
N ASP A 43 11.91 3.83 -3.54
CA ASP A 43 12.94 4.83 -3.33
C ASP A 43 12.40 6.10 -2.65
N LYS A 44 13.35 6.90 -2.16
CA LYS A 44 13.07 8.15 -1.48
C LYS A 44 12.25 9.12 -2.33
N GLN A 45 12.58 9.24 -3.61
CA GLN A 45 11.97 10.23 -4.49
C GLN A 45 10.49 9.94 -4.73
N THR A 46 10.14 8.65 -4.92
CA THR A 46 8.75 8.19 -5.02
C THR A 46 8.00 8.42 -3.70
N ALA A 47 8.64 8.10 -2.56
CA ALA A 47 8.06 8.31 -1.24
C ALA A 47 7.77 9.80 -0.98
N ASP A 48 8.75 10.68 -1.19
CA ASP A 48 8.61 12.13 -1.02
C ASP A 48 7.48 12.70 -1.91
N THR A 49 7.37 12.22 -3.15
CA THR A 49 6.32 12.69 -4.06
C THR A 49 4.94 12.18 -3.66
N ALA A 50 4.83 10.95 -3.18
CA ALA A 50 3.57 10.39 -2.67
C ALA A 50 3.06 11.17 -1.46
N VAL A 51 3.93 11.44 -0.49
CA VAL A 51 3.59 12.24 0.69
C VAL A 51 3.19 13.66 0.32
N ARG A 52 3.93 14.33 -0.56
CA ARG A 52 3.55 15.67 -1.06
C ARG A 52 2.20 15.68 -1.75
N ALA A 53 1.90 14.66 -2.57
CA ALA A 53 0.59 14.55 -3.21
C ALA A 53 -0.53 14.43 -2.17
N ALA A 54 -0.34 13.61 -1.12
CA ALA A 54 -1.29 13.47 -0.04
C ALA A 54 -1.49 14.77 0.75
N LEU A 55 -0.41 15.47 1.10
CA LEU A 55 -0.45 16.76 1.81
C LEU A 55 -1.15 17.86 0.98
N THR A 56 -1.10 17.77 -0.33
CA THR A 56 -1.81 18.71 -1.23
C THR A 56 -3.26 18.33 -1.52
N GLY A 57 -3.79 17.33 -0.81
CA GLY A 57 -5.21 16.96 -0.83
C GLY A 57 -5.58 15.85 -1.79
N HIS A 58 -4.62 15.21 -2.47
CA HIS A 58 -4.91 14.04 -3.30
C HIS A 58 -5.10 12.81 -2.42
N ARG A 59 -6.04 11.95 -2.79
CA ARG A 59 -6.13 10.60 -2.20
C ARG A 59 -5.07 9.73 -2.83
N VAL A 60 -4.16 9.20 -2.00
CA VAL A 60 -3.04 8.39 -2.46
C VAL A 60 -3.15 7.00 -1.87
N TYR A 61 -3.16 5.98 -2.72
CA TYR A 61 -2.94 4.59 -2.35
C TYR A 61 -1.60 4.16 -2.91
N ALA A 62 -0.78 3.57 -2.06
CA ALA A 62 0.54 3.11 -2.46
C ALA A 62 0.84 1.76 -1.82
N THR A 63 1.59 0.92 -2.52
CA THR A 63 2.14 -0.28 -1.91
C THR A 63 3.59 -0.05 -1.48
N VAL A 64 3.97 -0.72 -0.42
CA VAL A 64 5.34 -0.75 0.09
C VAL A 64 5.63 -2.13 0.66
N HIS A 65 6.81 -2.67 0.39
CA HIS A 65 7.22 -3.93 0.98
C HIS A 65 7.65 -3.74 2.43
N ALA A 66 6.95 -4.43 3.33
CA ALA A 66 7.25 -4.51 4.76
C ALA A 66 7.00 -5.93 5.27
N ARG A 67 7.60 -6.30 6.39
CA ARG A 67 7.48 -7.66 6.96
C ARG A 67 6.24 -7.84 7.85
N CYS A 68 5.67 -6.74 8.31
CA CYS A 68 4.50 -6.72 9.20
C CYS A 68 3.87 -5.33 9.15
N LEU A 69 2.73 -5.17 9.80
CA LEU A 69 2.00 -3.92 9.87
C LEU A 69 2.85 -2.77 10.44
N GLU A 70 3.53 -3.03 11.55
CA GLU A 70 4.40 -2.06 12.23
C GLU A 70 5.68 -1.75 11.41
N GLY A 71 6.08 -2.68 10.55
CA GLY A 71 7.25 -2.53 9.67
C GLY A 71 7.06 -1.48 8.57
N VAL A 72 5.82 -1.09 8.25
CA VAL A 72 5.53 -0.10 7.20
C VAL A 72 6.10 1.27 7.59
N GLU A 73 5.88 1.71 8.83
CA GLU A 73 6.43 2.98 9.32
C GLU A 73 7.96 2.98 9.32
N ALA A 74 8.56 1.86 9.78
CA ALA A 74 10.01 1.71 9.76
C ALA A 74 10.56 1.78 8.33
N ARG A 75 9.90 1.13 7.38
CA ARG A 75 10.30 1.14 5.97
C ARG A 75 10.17 2.52 5.34
N MET A 76 9.08 3.22 5.59
CA MET A 76 8.92 4.60 5.12
C MET A 76 9.94 5.54 5.76
N THR A 77 10.24 5.37 7.04
CA THR A 77 11.29 6.13 7.73
C THR A 77 12.68 5.84 7.17
N GLU A 78 12.98 4.61 6.80
CA GLU A 78 14.23 4.25 6.13
C GLU A 78 14.37 4.97 4.78
N LEU A 79 13.30 5.02 3.99
CA LEU A 79 13.30 5.66 2.66
C LEU A 79 13.40 7.18 2.74
N MET A 80 12.66 7.81 3.64
CA MET A 80 12.48 9.27 3.69
C MET A 80 13.31 9.96 4.78
N GLY A 81 13.85 9.20 5.73
CA GLY A 81 14.32 9.73 7.01
C GLY A 81 13.14 9.99 7.97
N LYS A 82 13.43 10.53 9.15
CA LYS A 82 12.36 10.94 10.09
C LYS A 82 11.61 12.14 9.50
N ASN A 83 10.45 11.87 8.91
CA ASN A 83 9.61 12.87 8.29
C ASN A 83 8.26 12.92 9.01
N GLN A 84 7.96 14.04 9.68
CA GLN A 84 6.67 14.25 10.36
C GLN A 84 5.51 14.31 9.35
N ASP A 85 5.76 14.82 8.16
CA ASP A 85 4.74 14.97 7.11
C ASP A 85 4.06 13.64 6.75
N LEU A 86 4.80 12.51 6.85
CA LEU A 86 4.22 11.19 6.63
C LEU A 86 3.09 10.90 7.61
N PHE A 87 3.31 11.15 8.90
CA PHE A 87 2.33 10.85 9.94
C PHE A 87 1.12 11.79 9.89
N GLU A 88 1.31 13.02 9.40
CA GLU A 88 0.22 13.98 9.22
C GLU A 88 -0.73 13.59 8.08
N CYS A 89 -0.23 12.91 7.04
CA CYS A 89 -1.04 12.53 5.88
C CYS A 89 -1.44 11.05 5.85
N LEU A 90 -0.86 10.22 6.71
CA LEU A 90 -1.15 8.77 6.74
C LEU A 90 -2.54 8.52 7.32
N ALA A 91 -3.45 8.05 6.49
CA ALA A 91 -4.81 7.72 6.91
C ALA A 91 -4.93 6.30 7.45
N GLY A 92 -4.12 5.37 6.97
CA GLY A 92 -4.12 4.00 7.43
C GLY A 92 -3.13 3.11 6.69
N VAL A 93 -2.92 1.94 7.23
CA VAL A 93 -2.06 0.89 6.69
C VAL A 93 -2.84 -0.40 6.63
N ILE A 94 -2.69 -1.12 5.52
CA ILE A 94 -3.21 -2.48 5.37
C ILE A 94 -2.02 -3.38 5.05
N TYR A 95 -1.80 -4.37 5.90
CA TYR A 95 -0.82 -5.42 5.67
C TYR A 95 -1.53 -6.68 5.21
N GLN A 96 -0.98 -7.32 4.18
CA GLN A 96 -1.53 -8.57 3.67
C GLN A 96 -0.44 -9.61 3.47
N GLU A 97 -0.80 -10.86 3.72
CA GLU A 97 0.05 -12.02 3.52
C GLU A 97 -0.76 -13.19 2.99
N ILE A 98 -0.16 -14.00 2.13
CA ILE A 98 -0.77 -15.23 1.65
C ILE A 98 -0.28 -16.37 2.54
N LEU A 99 -1.20 -17.05 3.18
CA LEU A 99 -0.93 -18.30 3.89
C LEU A 99 -1.40 -19.49 3.08
N LEU A 100 -0.58 -20.54 3.10
CA LEU A 100 -0.97 -21.83 2.55
C LEU A 100 -1.40 -22.73 3.69
N ASP A 101 -2.53 -23.40 3.54
CA ASP A 101 -2.95 -24.46 4.45
C ASP A 101 -2.19 -25.77 4.16
N GLN A 102 -2.47 -26.79 4.96
CA GLN A 102 -1.86 -28.13 4.78
C GLN A 102 -2.23 -28.80 3.44
N PHE A 103 -3.25 -28.31 2.74
CA PHE A 103 -3.69 -28.77 1.43
C PHE A 103 -3.21 -27.85 0.30
N GLN A 104 -2.32 -26.90 0.57
CA GLN A 104 -1.83 -25.88 -0.35
C GLN A 104 -2.91 -24.91 -0.88
N SER A 105 -4.05 -24.84 -0.19
CA SER A 105 -5.04 -23.80 -0.48
C SER A 105 -4.54 -22.46 0.04
N ALA A 106 -4.64 -21.42 -0.78
CA ALA A 106 -4.18 -20.09 -0.44
C ALA A 106 -5.27 -19.28 0.27
N ALA A 107 -4.92 -18.69 1.39
CA ALA A 107 -5.77 -17.70 2.08
C ALA A 107 -5.01 -16.39 2.23
N VAL A 108 -5.69 -15.27 1.99
CA VAL A 108 -5.13 -13.94 2.20
C VAL A 108 -5.53 -13.46 3.59
N LEU A 109 -4.53 -13.15 4.40
CA LEU A 109 -4.73 -12.55 5.71
C LEU A 109 -4.52 -11.04 5.65
N TRP A 110 -5.27 -10.32 6.46
CA TRP A 110 -5.26 -8.87 6.53
C TRP A 110 -5.06 -8.41 7.97
N ALA A 111 -4.05 -7.59 8.20
CA ALA A 111 -3.95 -6.74 9.38
C ALA A 111 -4.03 -5.29 8.93
N TYR A 112 -4.63 -4.43 9.72
CA TYR A 112 -4.78 -3.03 9.35
C TYR A 112 -4.69 -2.10 10.55
N ASP A 113 -4.22 -0.90 10.31
CA ASP A 113 -4.19 0.17 11.28
C ASP A 113 -4.73 1.46 10.64
N PHE A 114 -5.91 1.87 11.05
CA PHE A 114 -6.55 3.14 10.70
C PHE A 114 -6.63 4.08 11.92
N SER A 115 -5.86 3.82 12.98
CA SER A 115 -5.83 4.66 14.18
C SER A 115 -5.28 6.06 13.91
N TYR A 116 -4.47 6.22 12.86
CA TYR A 116 -3.99 7.53 12.37
C TYR A 116 -5.13 8.48 12.03
N SER A 117 -6.27 7.98 11.58
CA SER A 117 -7.47 8.75 11.28
C SER A 117 -8.55 8.61 12.36
N GLY A 118 -8.23 8.07 13.54
CA GLY A 118 -9.17 7.89 14.64
C GLY A 118 -10.10 6.69 14.49
N PHE A 119 -9.85 5.79 13.54
CA PHE A 119 -10.62 4.56 13.33
C PHE A 119 -10.00 3.36 14.07
N VAL A 120 -10.31 2.16 13.60
CA VAL A 120 -9.95 0.91 14.26
C VAL A 120 -8.58 0.40 13.80
N LYS A 121 -7.94 -0.35 14.69
CA LYS A 121 -6.75 -1.15 14.42
C LYS A 121 -7.08 -2.62 14.60
N LYS A 122 -6.59 -3.46 13.70
CA LYS A 122 -6.62 -4.91 13.80
C LYS A 122 -5.20 -5.45 13.62
N GLY A 123 -4.67 -6.04 14.67
CA GLY A 123 -3.33 -6.59 14.69
C GLY A 123 -3.22 -7.90 13.90
N TRP A 124 -1.99 -8.29 13.64
CA TRP A 124 -1.67 -9.50 12.88
C TRP A 124 -2.11 -10.80 13.60
N GLU A 125 -1.91 -10.87 14.91
CA GLU A 125 -2.28 -12.05 15.70
C GLU A 125 -3.80 -12.30 15.71
N GLU A 126 -4.61 -11.23 15.82
CA GLU A 126 -6.07 -11.33 15.73
C GLU A 126 -6.50 -11.86 14.36
N SER A 127 -5.87 -11.36 13.29
CA SER A 127 -6.15 -11.80 11.92
C SER A 127 -5.80 -13.27 11.71
N ARG A 128 -4.67 -13.74 12.25
CA ARG A 128 -4.27 -15.14 12.19
C ARG A 128 -5.24 -16.05 12.96
N GLU A 129 -5.68 -15.65 14.13
CA GLU A 129 -6.64 -16.43 14.92
C GLU A 129 -8.00 -16.55 14.24
N GLU A 130 -8.48 -15.47 13.62
CA GLU A 130 -9.71 -15.51 12.83
C GLU A 130 -9.57 -16.40 11.59
N ALA A 131 -8.46 -16.34 10.87
CA ALA A 131 -8.21 -17.18 9.71
C ALA A 131 -8.13 -18.66 10.10
N LYS A 132 -7.46 -19.00 11.21
CA LYS A 132 -7.47 -20.36 11.74
C LYS A 132 -8.89 -20.84 12.02
N LYS A 133 -9.74 -20.03 12.67
CA LYS A 133 -11.14 -20.37 12.93
C LYS A 133 -11.93 -20.58 11.63
N ALA A 134 -11.74 -19.72 10.63
CA ALA A 134 -12.40 -19.84 9.33
C ALA A 134 -12.00 -21.11 8.57
N CYS A 135 -10.72 -21.47 8.59
CA CYS A 135 -10.25 -22.72 7.96
C CYS A 135 -10.82 -23.98 8.61
N TRP A 136 -11.14 -23.98 9.90
CA TRP A 136 -11.77 -25.12 10.59
C TRP A 136 -13.24 -25.31 10.21
N HIS A 137 -13.92 -24.26 9.75
CA HIS A 137 -15.31 -24.34 9.32
C HIS A 137 -15.50 -24.77 7.87
N THR A 138 -14.46 -24.70 7.05
CA THR A 138 -14.49 -25.11 5.62
C THR A 138 -14.20 -26.61 5.41
N THR A 139 -13.88 -27.35 6.45
CA THR A 139 -13.56 -28.80 6.36
C THR A 139 -14.76 -29.70 6.69
N THR A 140 -15.99 -29.21 6.54
CA THR A 140 -17.20 -30.01 6.68
C THR A 140 -18.02 -29.96 5.38
N PHE A 141 -17.46 -30.57 4.32
CA PHE A 141 -18.23 -31.08 3.19
C PHE A 141 -17.60 -32.38 2.72
#